data_81a535626448ccaa9079055b8ff8805b
#
_entry.id   81a535626448ccaa9079055b8ff8805b
#
_cell.length_a   1.000
_cell.length_b   1.000
_cell.length_c   1.000
_cell.angle_alpha   90.00
_cell.angle_beta   90.00
_cell.angle_gamma   90.00
#
_symmetry.space_group_name_H-M   'P 1'
#
loop_
_entity.id
_entity.type
_entity.pdbx_description
1 polymer ?
#
loop_
_entity_poly.entity_id
_entity_poly.type
_entity_poly.pdbx_seq_one_letter_code
_entity_poly.pdbx_strand_id
1 'polypeptide(L)'
;GPEGAIGPAGQDGTIGRDGTNGTNGQDGANGTASVVASVFFVDSASWTNPTTISGIVNSINVPSITPAIVRDGVVMLYQTTNNSNPTTTTWTAVPYTDGVFSYVYSYGPGIINLKITVTVNGSVPTLGAARSHTYKVVVITPGAKIDGFDYGNYEEVKMVYGLED
;
A
#
# COMPACT_ATOMS: atom_id res chain seq x y z
N GLY A 1 10.67 57.37 -81.82
CA GLY A 1 9.35 57.14 -81.25
C GLY A 1 9.48 57.02 -79.73
N PRO A 2 8.43 57.33 -78.93
CA PRO A 2 8.48 57.23 -77.47
C PRO A 2 8.55 55.80 -77.02
N GLU A 3 9.23 55.58 -75.94
CA GLU A 3 9.45 54.31 -75.32
C GLU A 3 8.11 53.71 -74.85
N GLY A 4 7.88 52.41 -75.07
CA GLY A 4 6.62 51.71 -74.68
C GLY A 4 6.46 51.62 -73.16
N ALA A 5 5.19 51.60 -72.72
CA ALA A 5 4.84 51.56 -71.32
C ALA A 5 5.36 50.25 -70.61
N ILE A 6 5.84 50.39 -69.38
CA ILE A 6 6.28 49.29 -68.53
C ILE A 6 5.07 48.37 -68.30
N GLY A 7 5.23 47.03 -68.45
CA GLY A 7 4.20 46.04 -68.18
C GLY A 7 3.82 46.05 -66.71
N PRO A 8 2.58 45.54 -66.40
CA PRO A 8 2.09 45.49 -65.01
C PRO A 8 2.93 44.55 -64.16
N ALA A 9 3.06 44.87 -62.87
CA ALA A 9 3.75 44.02 -61.89
C ALA A 9 3.08 42.64 -61.80
N GLY A 10 3.90 41.62 -61.60
CA GLY A 10 3.41 40.23 -61.39
C GLY A 10 2.56 40.11 -60.12
N GLN A 11 1.63 39.17 -60.14
CA GLN A 11 0.80 38.87 -58.94
C GLN A 11 1.63 38.40 -57.76
N ASP A 12 1.26 38.86 -56.58
CA ASP A 12 1.87 38.37 -55.32
C ASP A 12 1.64 36.88 -55.16
N GLY A 13 2.62 36.17 -54.60
CA GLY A 13 2.53 34.75 -54.30
C GLY A 13 1.44 34.45 -53.24
N THR A 14 0.78 33.29 -53.33
CA THR A 14 -0.20 32.87 -52.35
C THR A 14 0.41 32.70 -50.99
N ILE A 15 -0.29 33.17 -49.95
CA ILE A 15 0.11 33.00 -48.53
C ILE A 15 0.19 31.49 -48.25
N GLY A 16 1.31 31.05 -47.62
CA GLY A 16 1.53 29.69 -47.20
C GLY A 16 0.42 29.26 -46.23
N ARG A 17 0.00 27.98 -46.26
CA ARG A 17 -0.96 27.45 -45.31
C ARG A 17 -0.34 27.36 -43.93
N ASP A 18 -1.11 27.74 -42.93
CA ASP A 18 -0.72 27.51 -41.52
C ASP A 18 -0.46 26.01 -41.27
N GLY A 19 0.54 25.70 -40.48
CA GLY A 19 0.82 24.33 -40.06
C GLY A 19 -0.38 23.77 -39.25
N THR A 20 -0.66 22.48 -39.38
CA THR A 20 -1.65 21.78 -38.55
C THR A 20 -1.18 21.78 -37.10
N ASN A 21 -2.11 22.05 -36.16
CA ASN A 21 -1.82 21.94 -34.74
C ASN A 21 -1.31 20.51 -34.43
N GLY A 22 -0.28 20.43 -33.59
CA GLY A 22 0.22 19.15 -33.08
C GLY A 22 -0.91 18.40 -32.38
N THR A 23 -0.91 17.07 -32.47
CA THR A 23 -1.80 16.22 -31.68
C THR A 23 -1.55 16.40 -30.20
N ASN A 24 -2.59 16.46 -29.39
CA ASN A 24 -2.47 16.45 -27.94
C ASN A 24 -1.61 15.25 -27.50
N GLY A 25 -0.71 15.48 -26.55
CA GLY A 25 0.03 14.38 -25.92
C GLY A 25 -0.96 13.33 -25.41
N GLN A 26 -0.59 12.07 -25.53
CA GLN A 26 -1.35 10.95 -24.96
C GLN A 26 -1.43 11.15 -23.46
N ASP A 27 -2.63 11.01 -22.88
CA ASP A 27 -2.80 10.99 -21.42
C ASP A 27 -1.87 9.96 -20.83
N GLY A 28 -1.16 10.33 -19.76
CA GLY A 28 -0.32 9.40 -19.03
C GLY A 28 -1.18 8.20 -18.63
N ALA A 29 -0.62 6.99 -18.73
CA ALA A 29 -1.29 5.80 -18.22
C ALA A 29 -1.75 6.09 -16.79
N ASN A 30 -3.03 5.80 -16.49
CA ASN A 30 -3.54 5.89 -15.12
C ASN A 30 -2.56 5.16 -14.22
N GLY A 31 -1.88 5.90 -13.35
CA GLY A 31 -1.05 5.28 -12.34
C GLY A 31 -1.96 4.28 -11.61
N THR A 32 -1.59 3.02 -11.62
CA THR A 32 -2.25 2.03 -10.76
C THR A 32 -1.90 2.41 -9.33
N ALA A 33 -2.61 3.40 -8.79
CA ALA A 33 -2.64 3.68 -7.37
C ALA A 33 -3.30 2.46 -6.75
N SER A 34 -2.53 1.38 -6.63
CA SER A 34 -3.05 0.14 -6.12
C SER A 34 -2.85 0.14 -4.63
N VAL A 35 -3.96 0.17 -3.94
CA VAL A 35 -4.05 -0.23 -2.54
C VAL A 35 -4.71 -1.59 -2.53
N VAL A 36 -4.08 -2.54 -1.89
CA VAL A 36 -4.61 -3.90 -1.71
C VAL A 36 -4.82 -4.12 -0.22
N ALA A 37 -6.05 -4.36 0.17
CA ALA A 37 -6.40 -4.81 1.52
C ALA A 37 -6.76 -6.30 1.47
N SER A 38 -6.21 -7.08 2.41
CA SER A 38 -6.48 -8.51 2.51
C SER A 38 -6.65 -8.89 3.98
N VAL A 39 -7.60 -9.77 4.26
CA VAL A 39 -7.89 -10.25 5.63
C VAL A 39 -7.40 -11.69 5.77
N PHE A 40 -6.72 -11.96 6.87
CA PHE A 40 -6.16 -13.27 7.20
C PHE A 40 -6.57 -13.68 8.61
N PHE A 41 -7.08 -14.89 8.74
CA PHE A 41 -7.29 -15.51 10.03
C PHE A 41 -6.08 -16.37 10.38
N VAL A 42 -5.48 -16.10 11.54
CA VAL A 42 -4.36 -16.87 12.08
C VAL A 42 -4.87 -17.67 13.29
N ASP A 43 -5.00 -18.96 13.11
CA ASP A 43 -5.45 -19.87 14.17
C ASP A 43 -4.40 -20.00 15.28
N SER A 44 -4.86 -20.16 16.51
CA SER A 44 -3.99 -20.34 17.68
C SER A 44 -3.04 -21.53 17.55
N ALA A 45 -3.44 -22.59 16.86
CA ALA A 45 -2.63 -23.78 16.65
C ALA A 45 -1.51 -23.61 15.60
N SER A 46 -1.56 -22.54 14.79
CA SER A 46 -0.59 -22.29 13.74
C SER A 46 0.67 -21.56 14.23
N TRP A 47 0.68 -21.08 15.48
CA TRP A 47 1.84 -20.42 16.05
C TRP A 47 2.93 -21.43 16.44
N THR A 48 4.18 -21.00 16.29
CA THR A 48 5.35 -21.79 16.69
C THR A 48 6.18 -21.04 17.73
N ASN A 49 6.93 -21.79 18.53
CA ASN A 49 7.85 -21.24 19.54
C ASN A 49 9.28 -21.75 19.26
N PRO A 50 10.00 -21.12 18.30
CA PRO A 50 11.38 -21.52 18.01
C PRO A 50 12.30 -21.19 19.20
N THR A 51 13.17 -22.12 19.56
CA THR A 51 14.13 -21.95 20.67
C THR A 51 15.13 -20.82 20.44
N THR A 52 15.31 -20.39 19.19
CA THR A 52 16.26 -19.33 18.80
C THR A 52 15.66 -17.92 18.87
N ILE A 53 14.35 -17.80 19.07
CA ILE A 53 13.64 -16.52 19.07
C ILE A 53 12.86 -16.40 20.38
N SER A 54 13.07 -15.30 21.11
CA SER A 54 12.26 -14.99 22.29
C SER A 54 10.86 -14.56 21.85
N GLY A 55 9.89 -15.48 21.89
CA GLY A 55 8.50 -15.22 21.49
C GLY A 55 7.86 -16.35 20.69
N ILE A 56 6.58 -16.23 20.42
CA ILE A 56 5.87 -17.09 19.48
C ILE A 56 5.76 -16.37 18.14
N VAL A 57 5.87 -17.11 17.07
CA VAL A 57 5.90 -16.56 15.70
C VAL A 57 4.92 -17.28 14.79
N ASN A 58 4.46 -16.54 13.79
CA ASN A 58 3.70 -17.05 12.65
C ASN A 58 4.11 -16.29 11.39
N SER A 59 3.81 -16.83 10.23
CA SER A 59 4.07 -16.17 8.94
C SER A 59 2.82 -16.21 8.08
N ILE A 60 2.51 -15.11 7.44
CA ILE A 60 1.40 -14.95 6.49
C ILE A 60 1.99 -14.75 5.09
N ASN A 61 1.52 -15.54 4.12
CA ASN A 61 1.87 -15.35 2.72
C ASN A 61 1.04 -14.21 2.13
N VAL A 62 1.70 -13.15 1.64
CA VAL A 62 1.07 -11.94 1.10
C VAL A 62 1.74 -11.59 -0.24
N PRO A 63 1.34 -12.24 -1.35
CA PRO A 63 1.98 -12.06 -2.66
C PRO A 63 1.99 -10.62 -3.19
N SER A 64 1.07 -9.76 -2.71
CA SER A 64 1.02 -8.34 -3.07
C SER A 64 2.21 -7.53 -2.54
N ILE A 65 2.96 -8.04 -1.57
CA ILE A 65 4.19 -7.39 -1.10
C ILE A 65 5.33 -7.74 -2.09
N THR A 66 5.50 -6.91 -3.08
CA THR A 66 6.57 -7.05 -4.08
C THR A 66 7.89 -6.42 -3.57
N PRO A 67 9.04 -6.69 -4.21
CA PRO A 67 10.29 -5.99 -3.89
C PRO A 67 10.20 -4.46 -4.00
N ALA A 68 9.39 -3.94 -4.92
CA ALA A 68 9.15 -2.50 -5.06
C ALA A 68 8.36 -1.95 -3.86
N ILE A 69 7.36 -2.68 -3.36
CA ILE A 69 6.64 -2.33 -2.14
C ILE A 69 7.57 -2.30 -0.93
N VAL A 70 8.43 -3.30 -0.78
CA VAL A 70 9.38 -3.35 0.35
C VAL A 70 10.33 -2.15 0.33
N ARG A 71 10.75 -1.70 -0.86
CA ARG A 71 11.68 -0.58 -1.00
C ARG A 71 11.02 0.78 -0.81
N ASP A 72 9.88 1.04 -1.42
CA ASP A 72 9.32 2.38 -1.58
C ASP A 72 7.83 2.50 -1.22
N GLY A 73 7.13 1.38 -1.00
CA GLY A 73 5.71 1.33 -0.67
C GLY A 73 5.45 1.43 0.84
N VAL A 74 4.21 1.12 1.22
CA VAL A 74 3.79 1.01 2.62
C VAL A 74 3.11 -0.34 2.82
N VAL A 75 3.47 -1.02 3.91
CA VAL A 75 2.80 -2.24 4.37
C VAL A 75 2.34 -2.01 5.79
N MET A 76 1.03 -1.99 6.00
CA MET A 76 0.42 -1.85 7.31
C MET A 76 -0.28 -3.14 7.70
N LEU A 77 -0.16 -3.46 8.98
CA LEU A 77 -0.84 -4.58 9.60
C LEU A 77 -1.75 -4.07 10.71
N TYR A 78 -3.00 -4.46 10.65
CA TYR A 78 -3.98 -4.20 11.70
C TYR A 78 -4.49 -5.53 12.25
N GLN A 79 -4.84 -5.54 13.51
CA GLN A 79 -5.33 -6.72 14.21
C GLN A 79 -6.68 -6.44 14.86
N THR A 80 -7.53 -7.45 14.89
CA THR A 80 -8.72 -7.47 15.73
C THR A 80 -8.80 -8.77 16.51
N THR A 81 -9.35 -8.69 17.71
CA THR A 81 -9.73 -9.87 18.53
C THR A 81 -11.18 -10.26 18.32
N ASN A 82 -11.96 -9.42 17.62
CA ASN A 82 -13.36 -9.71 17.35
C ASN A 82 -13.49 -10.52 16.06
N ASN A 83 -13.35 -11.85 16.18
CA ASN A 83 -13.45 -12.77 15.04
C ASN A 83 -14.89 -13.06 14.61
N SER A 84 -15.89 -12.55 15.36
CA SER A 84 -17.29 -12.96 15.19
C SER A 84 -18.11 -12.03 14.29
N ASN A 85 -17.67 -10.79 14.09
CA ASN A 85 -18.42 -9.83 13.26
C ASN A 85 -17.47 -8.78 12.64
N PRO A 86 -17.10 -8.92 11.35
CA PRO A 86 -16.21 -7.98 10.67
C PRO A 86 -16.79 -6.58 10.49
N THR A 87 -18.12 -6.41 10.53
CA THR A 87 -18.78 -5.13 10.30
C THR A 87 -18.78 -4.18 11.50
N THR A 88 -18.53 -4.69 12.73
CA THR A 88 -18.43 -3.90 13.96
C THR A 88 -17.04 -3.95 14.58
N THR A 89 -16.06 -4.31 13.79
CA THR A 89 -14.72 -4.63 14.24
C THR A 89 -13.86 -3.38 14.36
N THR A 90 -13.27 -3.19 15.54
CA THR A 90 -12.20 -2.20 15.72
C THR A 90 -10.88 -2.81 15.31
N TRP A 91 -10.18 -2.15 14.41
CA TRP A 91 -8.86 -2.53 13.96
C TRP A 91 -7.79 -1.73 14.70
N THR A 92 -6.87 -2.44 15.33
CA THR A 92 -5.72 -1.83 16.02
C THR A 92 -4.46 -2.02 15.18
N ALA A 93 -3.73 -0.95 14.93
CA ALA A 93 -2.47 -1.03 14.20
C ALA A 93 -1.43 -1.82 14.99
N VAL A 94 -0.68 -2.68 14.30
CA VAL A 94 0.50 -3.37 14.83
C VAL A 94 1.71 -2.55 14.37
N PRO A 95 2.73 -2.27 15.24
CA PRO A 95 2.93 -2.83 16.58
C PRO A 95 2.06 -2.19 17.68
N TYR A 96 1.64 -3.00 18.64
CA TYR A 96 0.98 -2.51 19.86
C TYR A 96 1.24 -3.45 21.05
N THR A 97 0.87 -3.00 22.24
CA THR A 97 0.99 -3.77 23.48
C THR A 97 -0.33 -3.71 24.24
N ASP A 98 -0.81 -4.88 24.70
CA ASP A 98 -2.04 -4.98 25.51
C ASP A 98 -1.80 -4.97 27.03
N GLY A 99 -0.58 -4.61 27.44
CA GLY A 99 -0.11 -4.60 28.83
C GLY A 99 0.57 -5.91 29.26
N VAL A 100 0.29 -7.03 28.62
CA VAL A 100 0.91 -8.33 28.87
C VAL A 100 1.77 -8.77 27.67
N PHE A 101 1.25 -8.62 26.47
CA PHE A 101 1.90 -9.04 25.24
C PHE A 101 2.24 -7.86 24.35
N SER A 102 3.37 -7.94 23.70
CA SER A 102 3.75 -7.07 22.60
C SER A 102 3.62 -7.80 21.28
N TYR A 103 2.88 -7.19 20.37
CA TYR A 103 2.61 -7.68 19.02
C TYR A 103 3.42 -6.86 18.05
N VAL A 104 4.27 -7.52 17.28
CA VAL A 104 5.13 -6.88 16.28
C VAL A 104 5.13 -7.69 15.00
N TYR A 105 5.47 -7.05 13.90
CA TYR A 105 5.68 -7.73 12.62
C TYR A 105 6.90 -7.19 11.89
N SER A 106 7.39 -8.00 10.99
CA SER A 106 8.32 -7.61 9.94
C SER A 106 7.81 -8.15 8.61
N TYR A 107 8.25 -7.59 7.51
CA TYR A 107 7.83 -8.07 6.19
C TYR A 107 8.99 -8.10 5.20
N GLY A 108 8.84 -8.95 4.21
CA GLY A 108 9.69 -9.05 3.04
C GLY A 108 8.85 -9.36 1.81
N PRO A 109 9.47 -9.57 0.65
CA PRO A 109 8.73 -9.90 -0.56
C PRO A 109 7.88 -11.17 -0.36
N GLY A 110 6.57 -11.03 -0.52
CA GLY A 110 5.61 -12.12 -0.42
C GLY A 110 5.23 -12.58 0.98
N ILE A 111 5.79 -11.99 2.06
CA ILE A 111 5.62 -12.54 3.41
C ILE A 111 5.52 -11.45 4.48
N ILE A 112 4.68 -11.71 5.48
CA ILE A 112 4.68 -11.01 6.78
C ILE A 112 5.03 -12.02 7.86
N ASN A 113 5.98 -11.68 8.73
CA ASN A 113 6.35 -12.45 9.91
C ASN A 113 5.79 -11.76 11.14
N LEU A 114 4.94 -12.47 11.86
CA LEU A 114 4.31 -12.05 13.11
C LEU A 114 5.14 -12.53 14.28
N LYS A 115 5.23 -11.71 15.32
CA LYS A 115 5.88 -12.11 16.58
C LYS A 115 5.10 -11.55 17.77
N ILE A 116 4.87 -12.41 18.77
CA ILE A 116 4.29 -12.03 20.05
C ILE A 116 5.33 -12.32 21.14
N THR A 117 5.59 -11.32 21.99
CA THR A 117 6.46 -11.43 23.17
C THR A 117 5.71 -11.03 24.42
N VAL A 118 6.17 -11.51 25.59
CA VAL A 118 5.66 -11.04 26.88
C VAL A 118 6.42 -9.79 27.30
N THR A 119 5.68 -8.75 27.68
CA THR A 119 6.26 -7.47 28.13
C THR A 119 6.66 -7.48 29.61
N VAL A 120 6.05 -8.38 30.41
CA VAL A 120 6.26 -8.48 31.85
C VAL A 120 7.31 -9.57 32.13
N ASN A 121 8.37 -9.20 32.87
CA ASN A 121 9.43 -10.10 33.37
C ASN A 121 10.31 -10.82 32.32
N GLY A 122 10.30 -10.40 31.05
CA GLY A 122 11.14 -11.00 30.01
C GLY A 122 10.87 -12.49 29.74
N SER A 123 9.75 -13.02 30.22
CA SER A 123 9.35 -14.41 29.99
C SER A 123 8.98 -14.62 28.52
N VAL A 124 9.31 -15.78 27.97
CA VAL A 124 8.87 -16.18 26.64
C VAL A 124 7.42 -16.67 26.73
N PRO A 125 6.47 -16.17 25.90
CA PRO A 125 5.13 -16.69 25.89
C PRO A 125 5.15 -18.17 25.51
N THR A 126 4.32 -18.96 26.19
CA THR A 126 4.10 -20.35 25.81
C THR A 126 3.09 -20.43 24.66
N LEU A 127 3.11 -21.52 23.90
CA LEU A 127 2.09 -21.75 22.85
C LEU A 127 0.67 -21.74 23.40
N GLY A 128 0.46 -22.04 24.68
CA GLY A 128 -0.83 -21.92 25.37
C GLY A 128 -1.33 -20.46 25.49
N ALA A 129 -0.45 -19.47 25.34
CA ALA A 129 -0.82 -18.06 25.27
C ALA A 129 -1.20 -17.61 23.85
N ALA A 130 -0.92 -18.44 22.84
CA ALA A 130 -1.31 -18.14 21.47
C ALA A 130 -2.84 -18.08 21.35
N ARG A 131 -3.32 -17.05 20.71
CA ARG A 131 -4.76 -16.85 20.47
C ARG A 131 -5.00 -16.76 18.97
N SER A 132 -6.19 -17.11 18.54
CA SER A 132 -6.62 -16.86 17.18
C SER A 132 -6.87 -15.35 16.99
N HIS A 133 -6.31 -14.81 15.95
CA HIS A 133 -6.44 -13.38 15.58
C HIS A 133 -6.80 -13.25 14.11
N THR A 134 -7.58 -12.22 13.82
CA THR A 134 -7.78 -11.78 12.43
C THR A 134 -6.90 -10.56 12.17
N TYR A 135 -6.15 -10.62 11.09
CA TYR A 135 -5.28 -9.55 10.63
C TYR A 135 -5.78 -8.99 9.32
N LYS A 136 -5.71 -7.67 9.18
CA LYS A 136 -5.90 -6.97 7.90
C LYS A 136 -4.57 -6.40 7.46
N VAL A 137 -4.12 -6.80 6.29
CA VAL A 137 -2.91 -6.29 5.65
C VAL A 137 -3.31 -5.27 4.61
N VAL A 138 -2.77 -4.07 4.69
CA VAL A 138 -2.95 -3.02 3.69
C VAL A 138 -1.61 -2.75 3.03
N VAL A 139 -1.53 -3.00 1.73
CA VAL A 139 -0.34 -2.79 0.89
C VAL A 139 -0.60 -1.62 -0.03
N ILE A 140 0.24 -0.61 0.05
CA ILE A 140 0.11 0.65 -0.71
C ILE A 140 1.32 0.80 -1.62
N THR A 141 1.07 0.97 -2.91
CA THR A 141 2.16 1.19 -3.87
C THR A 141 2.85 2.54 -3.67
N PRO A 142 4.09 2.71 -4.10
CA PRO A 142 4.80 3.99 -3.98
C PRO A 142 4.05 5.18 -4.55
N GLY A 143 3.34 4.98 -5.68
CA GLY A 143 2.55 6.04 -6.32
C GLY A 143 1.28 6.45 -5.58
N ALA A 144 0.78 5.61 -4.66
CA ALA A 144 -0.38 5.89 -3.82
C ALA A 144 0.00 6.33 -2.40
N LYS A 145 1.29 6.28 -2.06
CA LYS A 145 1.79 6.70 -0.74
C LYS A 145 1.60 8.21 -0.56
N ILE A 146 1.11 8.58 0.61
CA ILE A 146 0.95 9.99 1.03
C ILE A 146 2.01 10.30 2.07
N ASP A 147 2.90 11.23 1.78
CA ASP A 147 3.95 11.63 2.71
C ASP A 147 3.35 12.37 3.92
N GLY A 148 3.83 12.02 5.12
CA GLY A 148 3.35 12.60 6.37
C GLY A 148 1.98 12.09 6.83
N PHE A 149 1.38 11.13 6.15
CA PHE A 149 0.10 10.54 6.55
C PHE A 149 0.30 9.52 7.70
N ASP A 150 -0.60 9.56 8.69
CA ASP A 150 -0.60 8.59 9.80
C ASP A 150 -1.30 7.29 9.41
N TYR A 151 -0.52 6.33 8.99
CA TYR A 151 -1.02 4.99 8.66
C TYR A 151 -1.39 4.15 9.89
N GLY A 152 -1.13 4.62 11.11
CA GLY A 152 -1.52 3.95 12.35
C GLY A 152 -3.02 4.00 12.63
N ASN A 153 -3.73 4.97 12.07
CA ASN A 153 -5.17 5.12 12.21
C ASN A 153 -5.90 4.42 11.05
N TYR A 154 -6.44 3.21 11.31
CA TYR A 154 -7.12 2.43 10.26
C TYR A 154 -8.34 3.15 9.67
N GLU A 155 -9.13 3.85 10.49
CA GLU A 155 -10.33 4.56 10.00
C GLU A 155 -9.97 5.67 9.00
N GLU A 156 -8.86 6.38 9.22
CA GLU A 156 -8.36 7.35 8.26
C GLU A 156 -7.83 6.69 6.99
N VAL A 157 -7.09 5.60 7.12
CA VAL A 157 -6.60 4.80 5.97
C VAL A 157 -7.78 4.29 5.15
N LYS A 158 -8.79 3.74 5.79
CA LYS A 158 -10.03 3.27 5.16
C LYS A 158 -10.72 4.38 4.36
N MET A 159 -10.89 5.55 4.97
CA MET A 159 -11.55 6.70 4.34
C MET A 159 -10.77 7.22 3.14
N VAL A 160 -9.46 7.41 3.29
CA VAL A 160 -8.60 8.01 2.25
C VAL A 160 -8.44 7.07 1.05
N TYR A 161 -8.35 5.78 1.28
CA TYR A 161 -8.12 4.80 0.23
C TYR A 161 -9.38 4.04 -0.21
N GLY A 162 -10.54 4.37 0.35
CA GLY A 162 -11.83 3.75 -0.04
C GLY A 162 -11.88 2.25 0.25
N LEU A 163 -11.32 1.81 1.38
CA LEU A 163 -11.31 0.40 1.74
C LEU A 163 -12.65 -0.04 2.34
N GLU A 164 -13.04 -1.26 2.05
CA GLU A 164 -14.20 -1.92 2.68
C GLU A 164 -13.76 -2.69 3.95
N ASP A 165 -14.73 -2.95 4.85
CA ASP A 165 -14.48 -3.71 6.10
C ASP A 165 -14.26 -5.20 5.86
#